data_5dc17d49746986326d29fb984457f92b
#
_entry.id   5dc17d49746986326d29fb984457f92b
#
_cell.length_a   1.000
_cell.length_b   1.000
_cell.length_c   1.000
_cell.angle_alpha   90.00
_cell.angle_beta   90.00
_cell.angle_gamma   90.00
#
_symmetry.space_group_name_H-M   'P 1'
#
loop_
_entity.id
_entity.type
_entity.pdbx_description
1 polymer ?
#
loop_
_entity_poly.entity_id
_entity_poly.type
_entity_poly.pdbx_seq_one_letter_code
_entity_poly.pdbx_strand_id
1 'polypeptide(L)'
;MKNIHKAFVLSLVLSSCSVAQKVVTETKTETRTYETTNDGKAKILKGYIDRATIETDTSFKWFKDNMKYGNADAAAVEAFQKNGNNVSFVVFGGTWCGDTQSLLPVFYRLTDKSGLPNDKITLIGVDRAKTALNNFHKALNVTRVPTFIVMQNGKEIGRVVEYGKYGAIDKELGEIVATATAK
;
A
#
# COMPACT_ATOMS: atom_id res chain seq x y z
N MET A 1 47.71 9.83 78.94
CA MET A 1 48.27 9.71 77.60
C MET A 1 47.14 9.27 76.70
N LYS A 2 46.71 10.13 75.81
CA LYS A 2 45.44 10.04 75.07
C LYS A 2 45.78 9.63 73.63
N ASN A 3 45.31 8.47 73.21
CA ASN A 3 45.40 8.05 71.82
C ASN A 3 44.07 8.35 71.13
N ILE A 4 44.12 9.28 70.16
CA ILE A 4 42.99 9.67 69.33
C ILE A 4 43.07 8.81 68.02
N HIS A 5 42.09 7.97 67.85
CA HIS A 5 41.91 7.22 66.62
C HIS A 5 41.05 8.07 65.68
N LYS A 6 41.66 8.52 64.58
CA LYS A 6 40.94 9.16 63.46
C LYS A 6 40.30 8.09 62.59
N ALA A 7 38.99 8.05 62.61
CA ALA A 7 38.22 7.26 61.65
C ALA A 7 38.20 7.98 60.30
N PHE A 8 38.70 7.30 59.26
CA PHE A 8 38.67 7.75 57.91
C PHE A 8 37.38 7.24 57.25
N VAL A 9 36.41 8.10 57.03
CA VAL A 9 35.17 7.77 56.29
C VAL A 9 35.47 7.86 54.81
N LEU A 10 35.56 6.70 54.17
CA LEU A 10 35.71 6.59 52.72
C LEU A 10 34.31 6.70 52.06
N SER A 11 34.00 7.84 51.49
CA SER A 11 32.75 8.09 50.75
C SER A 11 32.89 7.46 49.35
N LEU A 12 32.18 6.35 49.09
CA LEU A 12 32.09 5.74 47.80
C LEU A 12 31.03 6.50 46.99
N VAL A 13 31.44 7.33 46.04
CA VAL A 13 30.56 7.95 45.05
C VAL A 13 30.29 6.94 43.97
N LEU A 14 29.10 6.32 43.99
CA LEU A 14 28.61 5.49 42.90
C LEU A 14 28.14 6.40 41.76
N SER A 15 29.00 6.59 40.77
CA SER A 15 28.63 7.22 39.50
C SER A 15 27.80 6.24 38.67
N SER A 16 26.48 6.39 38.70
CA SER A 16 25.59 5.63 37.82
C SER A 16 25.64 6.23 36.42
N CYS A 17 26.42 5.61 35.55
CA CYS A 17 26.45 5.90 34.13
C CYS A 17 25.17 5.30 33.49
N SER A 18 24.15 6.14 33.30
CA SER A 18 22.95 5.75 32.52
C SER A 18 23.32 5.65 31.03
N VAL A 19 23.59 4.44 30.60
CA VAL A 19 23.71 4.14 29.17
C VAL A 19 22.29 4.19 28.56
N ALA A 20 21.98 5.29 27.90
CA ALA A 20 20.78 5.39 27.09
C ALA A 20 20.89 4.42 25.93
N GLN A 21 20.24 3.26 26.03
CA GLN A 21 20.09 2.34 24.92
C GLN A 21 19.23 3.02 23.86
N LYS A 22 19.88 3.45 22.78
CA LYS A 22 19.23 3.89 21.56
C LYS A 22 18.56 2.66 20.94
N VAL A 23 17.25 2.53 21.15
CA VAL A 23 16.44 1.54 20.44
C VAL A 23 16.47 1.91 18.96
N VAL A 24 17.34 1.26 18.21
CA VAL A 24 17.31 1.29 16.75
C VAL A 24 16.16 0.42 16.34
N THR A 25 15.03 1.03 16.03
CA THR A 25 13.92 0.36 15.39
C THR A 25 14.37 0.09 13.95
N GLU A 26 14.89 -1.10 13.69
CA GLU A 26 15.06 -1.57 12.31
C GLU A 26 13.68 -1.67 11.69
N THR A 27 13.33 -0.69 10.90
CA THR A 27 12.20 -0.77 9.98
C THR A 27 12.61 -1.80 8.92
N LYS A 28 12.20 -3.06 9.13
CA LYS A 28 12.36 -4.11 8.12
C LYS A 28 11.57 -3.67 6.89
N THR A 29 12.24 -3.03 5.95
CA THR A 29 11.70 -2.75 4.63
C THR A 29 11.45 -4.12 4.00
N GLU A 30 10.21 -4.59 4.01
CA GLU A 30 9.84 -5.77 3.24
C GLU A 30 10.17 -5.45 1.79
N THR A 31 11.18 -6.12 1.26
CA THR A 31 11.52 -6.02 -0.16
C THR A 31 10.33 -6.55 -0.93
N ARG A 32 9.53 -5.65 -1.49
CA ARG A 32 8.41 -6.01 -2.36
C ARG A 32 8.98 -6.69 -3.59
N THR A 33 8.77 -7.99 -3.71
CA THR A 33 9.36 -8.81 -4.77
C THR A 33 8.29 -9.21 -5.77
N TYR A 34 8.63 -9.12 -7.04
CA TYR A 34 7.83 -9.63 -8.15
C TYR A 34 8.70 -10.42 -9.13
N GLU A 35 8.09 -11.38 -9.80
CA GLU A 35 8.65 -12.08 -10.93
C GLU A 35 8.29 -11.35 -12.22
N THR A 36 9.20 -11.38 -13.18
CA THR A 36 8.98 -10.82 -14.53
C THR A 36 9.00 -11.91 -15.56
N THR A 37 7.98 -11.95 -16.39
CA THR A 37 7.93 -12.80 -17.59
C THR A 37 7.53 -11.98 -18.82
N ASN A 38 7.87 -12.47 -20.01
CA ASN A 38 7.44 -11.87 -21.26
C ASN A 38 6.89 -12.98 -22.17
N ASP A 39 5.66 -12.83 -22.61
CA ASP A 39 4.99 -13.82 -23.47
C ASP A 39 4.98 -13.44 -24.95
N GLY A 40 5.83 -12.48 -25.35
CA GLY A 40 5.90 -11.95 -26.71
C GLY A 40 4.83 -10.88 -27.04
N LYS A 41 3.83 -10.70 -26.16
CA LYS A 41 2.77 -9.70 -26.29
C LYS A 41 2.81 -8.64 -25.20
N ALA A 42 3.27 -9.02 -23.99
CA ALA A 42 3.34 -8.12 -22.85
C ALA A 42 4.44 -8.55 -21.88
N LYS A 43 5.01 -7.56 -21.20
CA LYS A 43 5.79 -7.76 -19.99
C LYS A 43 4.84 -7.95 -18.82
N ILE A 44 4.94 -9.09 -18.16
CA ILE A 44 4.05 -9.52 -17.07
C ILE A 44 4.82 -9.42 -15.75
N LEU A 45 4.27 -8.67 -14.80
CA LEU A 45 4.77 -8.62 -13.42
C LEU A 45 3.84 -9.43 -12.53
N LYS A 46 4.40 -10.36 -11.75
CA LYS A 46 3.67 -11.21 -10.81
C LYS A 46 4.25 -11.05 -9.42
N GLY A 47 3.46 -10.57 -8.47
CA GLY A 47 3.88 -10.30 -7.08
C GLY A 47 3.64 -8.86 -6.66
N TYR A 48 4.34 -8.39 -5.65
CA TYR A 48 4.22 -7.02 -5.16
C TYR A 48 4.90 -6.03 -6.10
N ILE A 49 4.15 -5.07 -6.60
CA ILE A 49 4.61 -4.08 -7.55
C ILE A 49 4.57 -2.69 -6.91
N ASP A 50 5.70 -1.97 -6.98
CA ASP A 50 5.70 -0.55 -6.64
C ASP A 50 5.11 0.28 -7.78
N ARG A 51 4.36 1.33 -7.45
CA ARG A 51 3.87 2.30 -8.44
C ARG A 51 5.01 2.83 -9.33
N ALA A 52 6.15 3.15 -8.75
CA ALA A 52 7.32 3.63 -9.48
C ALA A 52 7.78 2.66 -10.58
N THR A 53 7.67 1.35 -10.36
CA THR A 53 7.99 0.34 -11.37
C THR A 53 7.11 0.48 -12.62
N ILE A 54 5.80 0.70 -12.44
CA ILE A 54 4.88 0.89 -13.57
C ILE A 54 5.08 2.26 -14.22
N GLU A 55 5.40 3.28 -13.45
CA GLU A 55 5.62 4.63 -13.98
C GLU A 55 6.91 4.78 -14.77
N THR A 56 7.97 4.07 -14.41
CA THR A 56 9.30 4.27 -14.99
C THR A 56 9.64 3.29 -16.10
N ASP A 57 9.04 2.10 -16.11
CA ASP A 57 9.31 1.09 -17.12
C ASP A 57 8.56 1.42 -18.43
N THR A 58 9.32 1.55 -19.51
CA THR A 58 8.78 1.91 -20.83
C THR A 58 7.81 0.88 -21.41
N SER A 59 7.81 -0.36 -20.90
CA SER A 59 6.83 -1.38 -21.26
C SER A 59 5.41 -1.03 -20.79
N PHE A 60 5.28 -0.11 -19.83
CA PHE A 60 4.00 0.29 -19.21
C PHE A 60 3.62 1.74 -19.53
N LYS A 61 3.98 2.24 -20.71
CA LYS A 61 3.63 3.61 -21.17
C LYS A 61 2.15 3.93 -21.02
N TRP A 62 1.28 2.93 -21.17
CA TRP A 62 -0.16 3.05 -20.98
C TRP A 62 -0.53 3.69 -19.63
N PHE A 63 0.26 3.49 -18.59
CA PHE A 63 -0.04 4.06 -17.27
C PHE A 63 0.02 5.59 -17.32
N LYS A 64 1.16 6.16 -17.71
CA LYS A 64 1.32 7.61 -17.82
C LYS A 64 0.40 8.22 -18.88
N ASP A 65 0.16 7.51 -19.96
CA ASP A 65 -0.69 8.00 -21.03
C ASP A 65 -2.14 8.08 -20.55
N ASN A 66 -2.66 7.04 -19.88
CA ASN A 66 -4.03 7.02 -19.38
C ASN A 66 -4.23 7.89 -18.11
N MET A 67 -3.16 8.19 -17.35
CA MET A 67 -3.25 9.17 -16.24
C MET A 67 -3.64 10.57 -16.70
N LYS A 68 -3.44 10.93 -17.97
CA LYS A 68 -3.76 12.25 -18.54
C LYS A 68 -5.24 12.46 -18.80
N TYR A 69 -6.03 11.39 -18.87
CA TYR A 69 -7.42 11.44 -19.30
C TYR A 69 -8.40 11.29 -18.15
N GLY A 70 -9.42 12.16 -18.15
CA GLY A 70 -10.52 12.16 -17.18
C GLY A 70 -10.17 12.87 -15.87
N ASN A 71 -11.19 13.06 -15.07
CA ASN A 71 -11.11 13.63 -13.73
C ASN A 71 -11.59 12.58 -12.72
N ALA A 72 -11.07 12.63 -11.50
CA ALA A 72 -11.62 11.84 -10.41
C ALA A 72 -13.00 12.39 -10.01
N ASP A 73 -13.92 11.52 -9.64
CA ASP A 73 -15.22 11.88 -9.10
C ASP A 73 -15.07 12.75 -7.85
N ALA A 74 -15.75 13.90 -7.80
CA ALA A 74 -15.57 14.88 -6.73
C ALA A 74 -16.02 14.35 -5.37
N ALA A 75 -17.13 13.59 -5.32
CA ALA A 75 -17.61 13.00 -4.07
C ALA A 75 -16.68 11.88 -3.58
N ALA A 76 -16.08 11.12 -4.49
CA ALA A 76 -15.06 10.13 -4.15
C ALA A 76 -13.80 10.80 -3.59
N VAL A 77 -13.34 11.90 -4.18
CA VAL A 77 -12.20 12.67 -3.65
C VAL A 77 -12.47 13.14 -2.23
N GLU A 78 -13.66 13.69 -1.96
CA GLU A 78 -14.06 14.13 -0.62
C GLU A 78 -14.09 12.96 0.38
N ALA A 79 -14.67 11.82 0.00
CA ALA A 79 -14.72 10.63 0.83
C ALA A 79 -13.32 10.10 1.19
N PHE A 80 -12.40 10.09 0.23
CA PHE A 80 -11.01 9.69 0.44
C PHE A 80 -10.25 10.68 1.33
N GLN A 81 -10.46 11.99 1.16
CA GLN A 81 -9.86 13.01 2.02
C GLN A 81 -10.30 12.85 3.48
N LYS A 82 -11.59 12.57 3.69
CA LYS A 82 -12.18 12.43 5.02
C LYS A 82 -11.81 11.12 5.71
N ASN A 83 -11.88 10.00 4.99
CA ASN A 83 -11.82 8.65 5.56
C ASN A 83 -10.61 7.83 5.09
N GLY A 84 -9.86 8.28 4.10
CA GLY A 84 -8.77 7.53 3.48
C GLY A 84 -7.68 7.07 4.46
N ASN A 85 -7.42 7.85 5.51
CA ASN A 85 -6.46 7.46 6.54
C ASN A 85 -6.90 6.25 7.38
N ASN A 86 -8.21 5.93 7.38
CA ASN A 86 -8.77 4.81 8.14
C ASN A 86 -8.78 3.50 7.36
N VAL A 87 -8.45 3.54 6.07
CA VAL A 87 -8.46 2.38 5.17
C VAL A 87 -7.10 2.13 4.53
N SER A 88 -6.95 0.96 3.95
CA SER A 88 -5.88 0.62 3.02
C SER A 88 -6.47 -0.13 1.83
N PHE A 89 -5.70 -0.22 0.75
CA PHE A 89 -6.15 -0.85 -0.48
C PHE A 89 -5.25 -2.02 -0.84
N VAL A 90 -5.88 -3.14 -1.23
CA VAL A 90 -5.20 -4.25 -1.91
C VAL A 90 -5.73 -4.31 -3.33
N VAL A 91 -4.85 -4.03 -4.28
CA VAL A 91 -5.23 -3.95 -5.69
C VAL A 91 -4.58 -5.10 -6.45
N PHE A 92 -5.37 -5.91 -7.11
CA PHE A 92 -4.89 -6.93 -8.03
C PHE A 92 -5.00 -6.42 -9.46
N GLY A 93 -3.91 -6.52 -10.21
CA GLY A 93 -3.88 -6.09 -11.61
C GLY A 93 -2.98 -6.99 -12.47
N GLY A 94 -3.35 -7.16 -13.73
CA GLY A 94 -2.49 -7.78 -14.73
C GLY A 94 -1.88 -6.71 -15.63
N THR A 95 -0.56 -6.56 -15.66
CA THR A 95 0.10 -5.59 -16.56
C THR A 95 -0.20 -5.83 -18.03
N TRP A 96 -0.65 -7.03 -18.35
CA TRP A 96 -1.08 -7.52 -19.67
C TRP A 96 -2.59 -7.30 -19.95
N CYS A 97 -3.38 -6.93 -18.92
CA CYS A 97 -4.83 -6.85 -19.00
C CYS A 97 -5.28 -5.44 -19.41
N GLY A 98 -6.06 -5.33 -20.50
CA GLY A 98 -6.56 -4.05 -20.99
C GLY A 98 -7.42 -3.29 -19.96
N ASP A 99 -8.25 -4.01 -19.19
CA ASP A 99 -9.05 -3.39 -18.14
C ASP A 99 -8.17 -2.84 -17.01
N THR A 100 -7.11 -3.56 -16.62
CA THR A 100 -6.12 -3.04 -15.67
C THR A 100 -5.45 -1.78 -16.22
N GLN A 101 -5.06 -1.79 -17.50
CA GLN A 101 -4.41 -0.64 -18.14
C GLN A 101 -5.32 0.59 -18.20
N SER A 102 -6.63 0.38 -18.31
CA SER A 102 -7.63 1.46 -18.31
C SER A 102 -7.98 1.95 -16.90
N LEU A 103 -8.20 1.03 -15.96
CA LEU A 103 -8.81 1.34 -14.67
C LEU A 103 -7.79 1.64 -13.56
N LEU A 104 -6.58 1.07 -13.61
CA LEU A 104 -5.54 1.37 -12.64
C LEU A 104 -5.14 2.86 -12.63
N PRO A 105 -5.01 3.53 -13.78
CA PRO A 105 -4.80 4.99 -13.82
C PRO A 105 -5.97 5.79 -13.23
N VAL A 106 -7.23 5.34 -13.37
CA VAL A 106 -8.39 5.98 -12.73
C VAL A 106 -8.25 5.96 -11.22
N PHE A 107 -7.91 4.79 -10.67
CA PHE A 107 -7.66 4.63 -9.24
C PHE A 107 -6.54 5.55 -8.75
N TYR A 108 -5.39 5.57 -9.43
CA TYR A 108 -4.28 6.41 -9.00
C TYR A 108 -4.55 7.92 -9.16
N ARG A 109 -5.35 8.35 -10.14
CA ARG A 109 -5.83 9.75 -10.20
C ARG A 109 -6.68 10.12 -8.99
N LEU A 110 -7.57 9.22 -8.56
CA LEU A 110 -8.38 9.43 -7.36
C LEU A 110 -7.49 9.56 -6.12
N THR A 111 -6.54 8.64 -5.94
CA THR A 111 -5.63 8.65 -4.78
C THR A 111 -4.72 9.88 -4.78
N ASP A 112 -4.18 10.29 -5.93
CA ASP A 112 -3.36 11.49 -6.07
C ASP A 112 -4.18 12.75 -5.76
N LYS A 113 -5.39 12.85 -6.32
CA LYS A 113 -6.27 14.02 -6.13
C LYS A 113 -6.74 14.15 -4.68
N SER A 114 -6.93 13.05 -3.99
CA SER A 114 -7.34 13.03 -2.58
C SER A 114 -6.19 13.15 -1.59
N GLY A 115 -4.94 13.02 -2.05
CA GLY A 115 -3.76 13.01 -1.19
C GLY A 115 -3.59 11.73 -0.38
N LEU A 116 -4.17 10.61 -0.83
CA LEU A 116 -3.97 9.31 -0.17
C LEU A 116 -2.50 8.85 -0.32
N PRO A 117 -1.80 8.55 0.79
CA PRO A 117 -0.41 8.11 0.74
C PRO A 117 -0.24 6.75 0.02
N ASN A 118 0.84 6.60 -0.74
CA ASN A 118 1.11 5.35 -1.47
C ASN A 118 1.34 4.13 -0.56
N ASP A 119 1.75 4.32 0.69
CA ASP A 119 1.91 3.24 1.67
C ASP A 119 0.58 2.60 2.11
N LYS A 120 -0.54 3.26 1.83
CA LYS A 120 -1.89 2.71 1.99
C LYS A 120 -2.30 1.77 0.86
N ILE A 121 -1.49 1.64 -0.19
CA ILE A 121 -1.82 0.87 -1.40
C ILE A 121 -0.83 -0.28 -1.55
N THR A 122 -1.36 -1.50 -1.59
CA THR A 122 -0.61 -2.70 -1.96
C THR A 122 -1.07 -3.15 -3.34
N LEU A 123 -0.21 -2.99 -4.35
CA LEU A 123 -0.47 -3.45 -5.70
C LEU A 123 0.15 -4.83 -5.91
N ILE A 124 -0.67 -5.79 -6.34
CA ILE A 124 -0.28 -7.18 -6.59
C ILE A 124 -0.50 -7.50 -8.06
N GLY A 125 0.59 -7.78 -8.76
CA GLY A 125 0.55 -8.28 -10.12
C GLY A 125 0.16 -9.74 -10.19
N VAL A 126 -0.56 -10.09 -11.23
CA VAL A 126 -0.94 -11.48 -11.54
C VAL A 126 -0.51 -11.89 -12.96
N ASP A 127 -0.26 -13.18 -13.12
CA ASP A 127 -0.05 -13.78 -14.44
C ASP A 127 -1.36 -13.90 -15.25
N ARG A 128 -1.27 -14.43 -16.48
CA ARG A 128 -2.46 -14.60 -17.35
C ARG A 128 -3.49 -15.58 -16.79
N ALA A 129 -3.07 -16.51 -15.95
CA ALA A 129 -3.98 -17.40 -15.22
C ALA A 129 -4.62 -16.72 -14.01
N LYS A 130 -4.34 -15.41 -13.79
CA LYS A 130 -4.77 -14.60 -12.65
C LYS A 130 -4.27 -15.13 -11.31
N THR A 131 -3.10 -15.78 -11.32
CA THR A 131 -2.46 -16.26 -10.10
C THR A 131 -1.43 -15.24 -9.59
N ALA A 132 -1.41 -14.99 -8.29
CA ALA A 132 -0.42 -14.19 -7.61
C ALA A 132 0.60 -15.06 -6.87
N LEU A 133 1.78 -14.52 -6.55
CA LEU A 133 2.74 -15.18 -5.66
C LEU A 133 2.07 -15.48 -4.32
N ASN A 134 2.55 -16.51 -3.64
CA ASN A 134 2.06 -16.95 -2.32
C ASN A 134 0.55 -17.22 -2.25
N ASN A 135 -0.08 -17.45 -3.39
CA ASN A 135 -1.54 -17.70 -3.48
C ASN A 135 -2.43 -16.57 -2.91
N PHE A 136 -1.94 -15.32 -2.87
CA PHE A 136 -2.74 -14.18 -2.36
C PHE A 136 -4.08 -14.02 -3.07
N HIS A 137 -4.16 -14.31 -4.37
CA HIS A 137 -5.41 -14.31 -5.13
C HIS A 137 -6.44 -15.27 -4.55
N LYS A 138 -6.01 -16.45 -4.03
CA LYS A 138 -6.91 -17.42 -3.38
C LYS A 138 -7.35 -16.94 -2.00
N ALA A 139 -6.39 -16.43 -1.20
CA ALA A 139 -6.67 -15.93 0.15
C ALA A 139 -7.71 -14.79 0.17
N LEU A 140 -7.72 -13.97 -0.89
CA LEU A 140 -8.64 -12.84 -1.04
C LEU A 140 -9.75 -13.11 -2.08
N ASN A 141 -9.92 -14.37 -2.53
CA ASN A 141 -10.96 -14.78 -3.48
C ASN A 141 -10.99 -13.92 -4.76
N VAL A 142 -9.80 -13.60 -5.31
CA VAL A 142 -9.68 -12.81 -6.54
C VAL A 142 -9.63 -13.74 -7.74
N THR A 143 -10.59 -13.60 -8.64
CA THR A 143 -10.74 -14.39 -9.87
C THR A 143 -10.70 -13.54 -11.14
N ARG A 144 -10.83 -12.22 -11.01
CA ARG A 144 -10.82 -11.25 -12.11
C ARG A 144 -9.91 -10.07 -11.80
N VAL A 145 -9.40 -9.39 -12.81
CA VAL A 145 -8.55 -8.22 -12.67
C VAL A 145 -8.93 -7.13 -13.68
N PRO A 146 -8.84 -5.85 -13.24
CA PRO A 146 -8.41 -5.43 -11.92
C PRO A 146 -9.46 -5.69 -10.83
N THR A 147 -9.01 -5.90 -9.59
CA THR A 147 -9.87 -5.94 -8.41
C THR A 147 -9.26 -5.00 -7.37
N PHE A 148 -10.08 -4.07 -6.87
CA PHE A 148 -9.71 -3.07 -5.88
C PHE A 148 -10.42 -3.42 -4.57
N ILE A 149 -9.69 -3.84 -3.55
CA ILE A 149 -10.22 -4.25 -2.25
C ILE A 149 -9.94 -3.14 -1.24
N VAL A 150 -10.99 -2.67 -0.55
CA VAL A 150 -10.88 -1.68 0.53
C VAL A 150 -10.84 -2.41 1.86
N MET A 151 -9.79 -2.18 2.62
CA MET A 151 -9.54 -2.84 3.91
C MET A 151 -9.63 -1.83 5.05
N GLN A 152 -10.27 -2.19 6.14
CA GLN A 152 -10.24 -1.44 7.40
C GLN A 152 -9.93 -2.37 8.56
N ASN A 153 -8.94 -2.05 9.38
CA ASN A 153 -8.54 -2.86 10.55
C ASN A 153 -8.29 -4.34 10.20
N GLY A 154 -7.66 -4.61 9.04
CA GLY A 154 -7.38 -5.95 8.55
C GLY A 154 -8.59 -6.72 7.99
N LYS A 155 -9.76 -6.09 7.89
CA LYS A 155 -10.97 -6.68 7.30
C LYS A 155 -11.35 -5.95 6.02
N GLU A 156 -11.84 -6.71 5.05
CA GLU A 156 -12.44 -6.12 3.86
C GLU A 156 -13.78 -5.46 4.20
N ILE A 157 -13.95 -4.22 3.78
CA ILE A 157 -15.22 -3.48 3.91
C ILE A 157 -15.93 -3.31 2.56
N GLY A 158 -15.28 -3.65 1.46
CA GLY A 158 -15.86 -3.65 0.12
C GLY A 158 -14.81 -3.81 -0.95
N ARG A 159 -15.24 -4.09 -2.16
CA ARG A 159 -14.38 -4.20 -3.35
C ARG A 159 -15.08 -3.75 -4.62
N VAL A 160 -14.27 -3.33 -5.58
CA VAL A 160 -14.71 -3.09 -6.95
C VAL A 160 -13.95 -4.06 -7.86
N VAL A 161 -14.68 -4.79 -8.69
CA VAL A 161 -14.13 -5.78 -9.62
C VAL A 161 -14.35 -5.29 -11.04
N GLU A 162 -13.26 -5.20 -11.82
CA GLU A 162 -13.30 -4.69 -13.19
C GLU A 162 -13.98 -3.30 -13.22
N TYR A 163 -14.98 -3.07 -14.04
CA TYR A 163 -15.69 -1.79 -14.16
C TYR A 163 -16.71 -1.52 -13.04
N GLY A 164 -16.85 -2.44 -12.08
CA GLY A 164 -17.83 -2.30 -10.99
C GLY A 164 -19.27 -2.26 -11.46
N LYS A 165 -20.14 -1.65 -10.67
CA LYS A 165 -21.60 -1.57 -10.94
C LYS A 165 -21.94 -0.47 -11.94
N TYR A 166 -21.16 0.62 -11.93
CA TYR A 166 -21.53 1.86 -12.63
C TYR A 166 -20.63 2.13 -13.84
N GLY A 167 -19.61 1.32 -14.09
CA GLY A 167 -18.55 1.67 -15.06
C GLY A 167 -17.64 2.83 -14.59
N ALA A 168 -17.79 3.27 -13.34
CA ALA A 168 -17.06 4.37 -12.71
C ALA A 168 -16.50 3.89 -11.37
N ILE A 169 -15.30 3.32 -11.42
CA ILE A 169 -14.68 2.68 -10.24
C ILE A 169 -14.36 3.67 -9.13
N ASP A 170 -13.98 4.89 -9.48
CA ASP A 170 -13.68 5.96 -8.54
C ASP A 170 -14.90 6.31 -7.69
N LYS A 171 -16.07 6.48 -8.31
CA LYS A 171 -17.33 6.71 -7.62
C LYS A 171 -17.66 5.56 -6.65
N GLU A 172 -17.58 4.32 -7.11
CA GLU A 172 -17.90 3.15 -6.28
C GLU A 172 -16.92 2.98 -5.12
N LEU A 173 -15.63 3.22 -5.35
CA LEU A 173 -14.62 3.23 -4.29
C LEU A 173 -14.87 4.35 -3.28
N GLY A 174 -15.31 5.52 -3.74
CA GLY A 174 -15.71 6.63 -2.86
C GLY A 174 -16.87 6.24 -1.95
N GLU A 175 -17.90 5.58 -2.50
CA GLU A 175 -19.03 5.06 -1.73
C GLU A 175 -18.58 4.07 -0.64
N ILE A 176 -17.67 3.14 -0.97
CA ILE A 176 -17.13 2.19 0.02
C ILE A 176 -16.32 2.92 1.10
N VAL A 177 -15.41 3.82 0.71
CA VAL A 177 -14.57 4.58 1.65
C VAL A 177 -15.41 5.49 2.57
N ALA A 178 -16.54 6.01 2.07
CA ALA A 178 -17.48 6.80 2.88
C ALA A 178 -18.08 6.00 4.05
N THR A 179 -18.15 4.68 3.96
CA THR A 179 -18.63 3.82 5.05
C THR A 179 -17.58 3.56 6.15
N ALA A 180 -16.31 3.91 5.90
CA ALA A 180 -15.25 3.67 6.86
C ALA A 180 -15.45 4.53 8.13
N THR A 181 -15.34 3.91 9.29
CA THR A 181 -15.48 4.58 10.57
C THR A 181 -14.13 5.15 11.05
N ALA A 182 -14.16 6.26 11.78
CA ALA A 182 -12.99 6.74 12.49
C ALA A 182 -12.52 5.69 13.51
N LYS A 183 -11.19 5.63 13.72
CA LYS A 183 -10.60 4.79 14.78
C LYS A 183 -10.81 5.42 16.14
#